data_a05c1056ca01f4fd5fe9d9bd9676953a
#
_entry.id   a05c1056ca01f4fd5fe9d9bd9676953a
#
_cell.length_a   1.000
_cell.length_b   1.000
_cell.length_c   1.000
_cell.angle_alpha   90.00
_cell.angle_beta   90.00
_cell.angle_gamma   90.00
#
_symmetry.space_group_name_H-M   'P 1'
#
loop_
_entity.id
_entity.type
_entity.pdbx_description
1 polymer ?
#
loop_
_entity_poly.entity_id
_entity_poly.type
_entity_poly.pdbx_seq_one_letter_code
_entity_poly.pdbx_strand_id
1 'polypeptide(L)'
;SDFCNQYVSVSILGIYLVGISIMYVMMAAHVPTQNGDNIEHIHSSFLIAQGLVPYRDFFQHHNPLLWYLFAPLVQMFAYNATITEIVCLISFLFFLKSLVYVYRINAEFLSNKLWGLVAAVAVAAPGYKLYALDFRPDNYMIFCLTGGIYYYFRYLKHQKTGQLVAAFAWFIIAF
;
A
#
# COMPACT_ATOMS: atom_id res chain seq x y z
N SER A 1 21.78 5.05 -26.16
CA SER A 1 21.96 5.65 -24.81
C SER A 1 20.71 5.42 -23.92
N ASP A 2 19.49 5.55 -24.43
CA ASP A 2 18.24 5.46 -23.62
C ASP A 2 17.97 4.06 -23.08
N PHE A 3 18.31 3.03 -23.83
CA PHE A 3 18.12 1.64 -23.44
C PHE A 3 19.01 1.29 -22.22
N CYS A 4 20.28 1.69 -22.25
CA CYS A 4 21.19 1.47 -21.12
C CYS A 4 20.71 2.20 -19.85
N ASN A 5 20.28 3.46 -19.98
CA ASN A 5 19.72 4.24 -18.86
C ASN A 5 18.45 3.63 -18.28
N GLN A 6 17.65 2.93 -19.10
CA GLN A 6 16.46 2.24 -18.62
C GLN A 6 16.80 1.07 -17.70
N TYR A 7 17.71 0.21 -18.11
CA TYR A 7 18.13 -0.95 -17.28
C TYR A 7 18.80 -0.50 -16.00
N VAL A 8 19.66 0.51 -16.07
CA VAL A 8 20.31 1.09 -14.89
C VAL A 8 19.27 1.60 -13.89
N SER A 9 18.28 2.39 -14.34
CA SER A 9 17.24 2.93 -13.46
C SER A 9 16.38 1.85 -12.83
N VAL A 10 15.98 0.82 -13.60
CA VAL A 10 15.20 -0.32 -13.09
C VAL A 10 16.01 -1.15 -12.09
N SER A 11 17.30 -1.36 -12.38
CA SER A 11 18.20 -2.09 -11.48
C SER A 11 18.39 -1.35 -10.16
N ILE A 12 18.61 -0.04 -10.20
CA ILE A 12 18.73 0.79 -8.99
C ILE A 12 17.44 0.75 -8.17
N LEU A 13 16.27 0.87 -8.83
CA LEU A 13 14.99 0.75 -8.13
C LEU A 13 14.84 -0.64 -7.48
N GLY A 14 15.21 -1.70 -8.20
CA GLY A 14 15.17 -3.06 -7.67
C GLY A 14 16.05 -3.23 -6.43
N ILE A 15 17.31 -2.78 -6.49
CA ILE A 15 18.25 -2.81 -5.36
C ILE A 15 17.71 -2.00 -4.18
N TYR A 16 17.13 -0.82 -4.46
CA TYR A 16 16.56 0.04 -3.45
C TYR A 16 15.33 -0.61 -2.77
N LEU A 17 14.41 -1.22 -3.54
CA LEU A 17 13.27 -1.93 -2.99
C LEU A 17 13.69 -3.15 -2.15
N VAL A 18 14.71 -3.90 -2.60
CA VAL A 18 15.28 -5.01 -1.83
C VAL A 18 15.91 -4.50 -0.54
N GLY A 19 16.73 -3.44 -0.60
CA GLY A 19 17.36 -2.84 0.58
C GLY A 19 16.33 -2.34 1.61
N ILE A 20 15.30 -1.64 1.15
CA ILE A 20 14.18 -1.23 1.99
C ILE A 20 13.48 -2.46 2.59
N SER A 21 13.19 -3.48 1.79
CA SER A 21 12.51 -4.69 2.27
C SER A 21 13.31 -5.38 3.37
N ILE A 22 14.62 -5.53 3.20
CA ILE A 22 15.50 -6.09 4.23
C ILE A 22 15.46 -5.23 5.48
N MET A 23 15.60 -3.91 5.34
CA MET A 23 15.56 -2.99 6.47
C MET A 23 14.22 -3.10 7.22
N TYR A 24 13.07 -3.16 6.52
CA TYR A 24 11.76 -3.30 7.15
C TYR A 24 11.58 -4.65 7.84
N VAL A 25 12.05 -5.74 7.25
CA VAL A 25 12.04 -7.06 7.89
C VAL A 25 12.87 -7.05 9.17
N MET A 26 14.06 -6.44 9.15
CA MET A 26 14.89 -6.28 10.34
C MET A 26 14.21 -5.39 11.41
N MET A 27 13.53 -4.33 10.99
CA MET A 27 12.78 -3.47 11.91
C MET A 27 11.56 -4.19 12.50
N ALA A 28 10.81 -4.93 11.67
CA ALA A 28 9.65 -5.68 12.13
C ALA A 28 10.00 -6.71 13.20
N ALA A 29 11.19 -7.30 13.14
CA ALA A 29 11.70 -8.20 14.17
C ALA A 29 11.98 -7.51 15.53
N HIS A 30 12.05 -6.18 15.56
CA HIS A 30 12.41 -5.39 16.75
C HIS A 30 11.32 -4.39 17.18
N VAL A 31 10.34 -4.12 16.32
CA VAL A 31 9.21 -3.24 16.65
C VAL A 31 8.14 -4.06 17.37
N PRO A 32 7.66 -3.60 18.54
CA PRO A 32 6.51 -4.23 19.18
C PRO A 32 5.35 -4.25 18.18
N THR A 33 4.87 -5.42 17.82
CA THR A 33 3.69 -5.63 16.96
C THR A 33 2.40 -5.09 17.61
N GLN A 34 2.51 -4.56 18.82
CA GLN A 34 1.42 -4.00 19.62
C GLN A 34 1.30 -2.48 19.44
N ASN A 35 1.24 -2.01 18.19
CA ASN A 35 0.75 -0.67 17.95
C ASN A 35 -0.77 -0.66 18.15
N GLY A 36 -1.29 0.33 18.88
CA GLY A 36 -2.72 0.48 19.16
C GLY A 36 -3.58 0.46 17.90
N ASP A 37 -3.10 1.09 16.82
CA ASP A 37 -3.79 1.13 15.53
C ASP A 37 -3.92 -0.26 14.90
N ASN A 38 -2.87 -1.07 14.94
CA ASN A 38 -2.93 -2.46 14.42
C ASN A 38 -3.98 -3.27 15.16
N ILE A 39 -4.02 -3.16 16.49
CA ILE A 39 -4.98 -3.87 17.33
C ILE A 39 -6.40 -3.41 17.02
N GLU A 40 -6.61 -2.09 16.90
CA GLU A 40 -7.91 -1.50 16.58
C GLU A 40 -8.47 -2.03 15.26
N HIS A 41 -7.66 -2.03 14.20
CA HIS A 41 -8.11 -2.45 12.88
C HIS A 41 -8.27 -3.98 12.76
N ILE A 42 -7.42 -4.76 13.42
CA ILE A 42 -7.60 -6.21 13.53
C ILE A 42 -8.88 -6.52 14.31
N HIS A 43 -9.12 -5.84 15.43
CA HIS A 43 -10.33 -6.02 16.23
C HIS A 43 -11.60 -5.65 15.45
N SER A 44 -11.59 -4.54 14.71
CA SER A 44 -12.71 -4.15 13.84
C SER A 44 -13.01 -5.21 12.77
N SER A 45 -11.96 -5.76 12.14
CA SER A 45 -12.09 -6.85 11.18
C SER A 45 -12.65 -8.12 11.84
N PHE A 46 -12.25 -8.43 13.08
CA PHE A 46 -12.77 -9.53 13.85
C PHE A 46 -14.25 -9.35 14.19
N LEU A 47 -14.68 -8.17 14.63
CA LEU A 47 -16.08 -7.89 14.92
C LEU A 47 -16.96 -8.08 13.68
N ILE A 48 -16.49 -7.65 12.51
CA ILE A 48 -17.18 -7.89 11.22
C ILE A 48 -17.25 -9.39 10.93
N ALA A 49 -16.19 -10.15 11.16
CA ALA A 49 -16.19 -11.60 10.99
C ALA A 49 -17.21 -12.31 11.90
N GLN A 50 -17.57 -11.69 13.04
CA GLN A 50 -18.65 -12.15 13.93
C GLN A 50 -20.05 -11.68 13.49
N GLY A 51 -20.16 -11.00 12.36
CA GLY A 51 -21.44 -10.51 11.82
C GLY A 51 -21.88 -9.14 12.32
N LEU A 52 -21.04 -8.45 13.09
CA LEU A 52 -21.31 -7.08 13.55
C LEU A 52 -21.07 -6.07 12.43
N VAL A 53 -21.86 -5.00 12.41
CA VAL A 53 -21.83 -3.97 11.37
C VAL A 53 -21.21 -2.69 11.93
N PRO A 54 -20.13 -2.16 11.31
CA PRO A 54 -19.54 -0.89 11.72
C PRO A 54 -20.57 0.23 11.74
N TYR A 55 -20.41 1.19 12.64
CA TYR A 55 -21.25 2.37 12.89
C TYR A 55 -22.65 2.06 13.42
N ARG A 56 -23.12 0.81 13.33
CA ARG A 56 -24.37 0.36 13.95
C ARG A 56 -24.12 -0.36 15.28
N ASP A 57 -23.23 -1.34 15.26
CA ASP A 57 -23.02 -2.24 16.41
C ASP A 57 -21.74 -1.88 17.19
N PHE A 58 -20.81 -1.20 16.58
CA PHE A 58 -19.60 -0.65 17.21
C PHE A 58 -19.16 0.64 16.55
N PHE A 59 -18.55 1.52 17.36
CA PHE A 59 -18.06 2.82 16.88
C PHE A 59 -16.76 2.64 16.11
N GLN A 60 -16.67 3.32 14.97
CA GLN A 60 -15.44 3.49 14.20
C GLN A 60 -15.47 4.79 13.41
N HIS A 61 -14.30 5.37 13.12
CA HIS A 61 -14.15 6.65 12.42
C HIS A 61 -13.47 6.53 11.03
N HIS A 62 -13.04 5.31 10.65
CA HIS A 62 -12.41 5.02 9.37
C HIS A 62 -13.37 4.30 8.42
N ASN A 63 -13.10 4.38 7.10
CA ASN A 63 -13.84 3.63 6.09
C ASN A 63 -13.75 2.11 6.32
N PRO A 64 -14.85 1.36 6.23
CA PRO A 64 -14.92 -0.02 6.67
C PRO A 64 -14.40 -1.02 5.65
N LEU A 65 -14.09 -0.61 4.40
CA LEU A 65 -13.76 -1.53 3.32
C LEU A 65 -12.55 -2.42 3.66
N LEU A 66 -11.51 -1.84 4.25
CA LEU A 66 -10.33 -2.60 4.68
C LEU A 66 -10.72 -3.73 5.63
N TRP A 67 -11.57 -3.47 6.61
CA TRP A 67 -11.97 -4.46 7.60
C TRP A 67 -12.81 -5.58 7.01
N TYR A 68 -13.72 -5.27 6.07
CA TYR A 68 -14.47 -6.28 5.33
C TYR A 68 -13.56 -7.17 4.49
N LEU A 69 -12.54 -6.61 3.85
CA LEU A 69 -11.57 -7.37 3.05
C LEU A 69 -10.74 -8.32 3.93
N PHE A 70 -10.40 -7.90 5.15
CA PHE A 70 -9.55 -8.68 6.03
C PHE A 70 -10.31 -9.53 7.05
N ALA A 71 -11.62 -9.34 7.21
CA ALA A 71 -12.44 -10.12 8.13
C ALA A 71 -12.29 -11.66 7.95
N PRO A 72 -12.32 -12.23 6.73
CA PRO A 72 -12.10 -13.66 6.55
C PRO A 72 -10.70 -14.11 6.99
N LEU A 73 -9.67 -13.31 6.70
CA LEU A 73 -8.30 -13.63 7.09
C LEU A 73 -8.14 -13.58 8.61
N VAL A 74 -8.65 -12.52 9.25
CA VAL A 74 -8.61 -12.36 10.71
C VAL A 74 -9.36 -13.49 11.41
N GLN A 75 -10.50 -13.94 10.87
CA GLN A 75 -11.25 -15.07 11.40
C GLN A 75 -10.45 -16.38 11.37
N MET A 76 -9.70 -16.63 10.30
CA MET A 76 -8.85 -17.83 10.17
C MET A 76 -7.75 -17.88 11.24
N PHE A 77 -7.27 -16.74 11.70
CA PHE A 77 -6.19 -16.61 12.69
C PHE A 77 -6.68 -16.09 14.03
N ALA A 78 -8.00 -16.21 14.32
CA ALA A 78 -8.59 -15.72 15.55
C ALA A 78 -7.79 -16.17 16.78
N TYR A 79 -7.44 -15.21 17.64
CA TYR A 79 -6.66 -15.43 18.87
C TYR A 79 -5.17 -15.83 18.68
N ASN A 80 -4.65 -15.77 17.44
CA ASN A 80 -3.24 -16.02 17.20
C ASN A 80 -2.51 -14.68 16.88
N ALA A 81 -1.45 -14.38 17.63
CA ALA A 81 -0.63 -13.17 17.43
C ALA A 81 -0.04 -13.08 16.01
N THR A 82 0.14 -14.18 15.30
CA THR A 82 0.62 -14.27 13.93
C THR A 82 -0.22 -13.43 12.95
N ILE A 83 -1.50 -13.19 13.24
CA ILE A 83 -2.34 -12.33 12.38
C ILE A 83 -1.75 -10.92 12.27
N THR A 84 -1.21 -10.36 13.34
CA THR A 84 -0.60 -9.04 13.33
C THR A 84 0.59 -8.98 12.37
N GLU A 85 1.45 -10.00 12.38
CA GLU A 85 2.60 -10.09 11.47
C GLU A 85 2.15 -10.18 10.00
N ILE A 86 1.11 -10.99 9.73
CA ILE A 86 0.57 -11.18 8.39
C ILE A 86 -0.02 -9.87 7.85
N VAL A 87 -0.86 -9.17 8.61
CA VAL A 87 -1.49 -7.92 8.13
C VAL A 87 -0.47 -6.80 7.99
N CYS A 88 0.55 -6.74 8.86
CA CYS A 88 1.68 -5.80 8.71
C CYS A 88 2.50 -6.09 7.44
N LEU A 89 2.76 -7.36 7.13
CA LEU A 89 3.43 -7.74 5.88
C LEU A 89 2.61 -7.34 4.66
N ILE A 90 1.29 -7.56 4.67
CA ILE A 90 0.40 -7.15 3.58
C ILE A 90 0.39 -5.63 3.42
N SER A 91 0.34 -4.87 4.53
CA SER A 91 0.43 -3.40 4.51
C SER A 91 1.74 -2.94 3.88
N PHE A 92 2.85 -3.60 4.22
CA PHE A 92 4.14 -3.33 3.60
C PHE A 92 4.15 -3.62 2.09
N LEU A 93 3.47 -4.67 1.62
CA LEU A 93 3.34 -4.95 0.19
C LEU A 93 2.51 -3.86 -0.52
N PHE A 94 1.47 -3.31 0.10
CA PHE A 94 0.74 -2.14 -0.43
C PHE A 94 1.66 -0.93 -0.56
N PHE A 95 2.48 -0.66 0.45
CA PHE A 95 3.48 0.41 0.40
C PHE A 95 4.48 0.22 -0.75
N LEU A 96 5.07 -0.97 -0.89
CA LEU A 96 5.99 -1.26 -2.01
C LEU A 96 5.33 -1.07 -3.39
N LYS A 97 4.08 -1.51 -3.53
CA LYS A 97 3.30 -1.29 -4.76
C LYS A 97 3.04 0.19 -5.03
N SER A 98 2.79 0.99 -4.00
CA SER A 98 2.65 2.45 -4.12
C SER A 98 3.94 3.09 -4.66
N LEU A 99 5.11 2.68 -4.17
CA LEU A 99 6.40 3.15 -4.69
C LEU A 99 6.60 2.81 -6.17
N VAL A 100 6.18 1.62 -6.58
CA VAL A 100 6.22 1.23 -8.00
C VAL A 100 5.31 2.12 -8.84
N TYR A 101 4.12 2.46 -8.37
CA TYR A 101 3.24 3.39 -9.08
C TYR A 101 3.84 4.80 -9.14
N VAL A 102 4.37 5.32 -8.03
CA VAL A 102 5.06 6.62 -8.00
C VAL A 102 6.20 6.65 -9.00
N TYR A 103 7.04 5.61 -9.04
CA TYR A 103 8.11 5.49 -10.03
C TYR A 103 7.55 5.51 -11.46
N ARG A 104 6.54 4.70 -11.77
CA ARG A 104 5.96 4.60 -13.11
C ARG A 104 5.32 5.89 -13.58
N ILE A 105 4.59 6.59 -12.70
CA ILE A 105 4.01 7.90 -13.02
C ILE A 105 5.10 8.86 -13.47
N ASN A 106 6.15 9.00 -12.68
CA ASN A 106 7.21 9.95 -12.98
C ASN A 106 8.04 9.52 -14.20
N ALA A 107 8.40 8.25 -14.33
CA ALA A 107 9.19 7.73 -15.44
C ALA A 107 8.45 7.82 -16.78
N GLU A 108 7.14 7.63 -16.79
CA GLU A 108 6.32 7.63 -18.01
C GLU A 108 5.93 9.05 -18.45
N PHE A 109 5.70 9.98 -17.50
CA PHE A 109 5.14 11.30 -17.78
C PHE A 109 6.16 12.44 -17.71
N LEU A 110 7.19 12.33 -16.90
CA LEU A 110 8.28 13.33 -16.87
C LEU A 110 9.41 13.00 -17.85
N SER A 111 9.26 11.98 -18.66
CA SER A 111 10.24 11.52 -19.66
C SER A 111 11.65 11.26 -19.12
N ASN A 112 11.80 11.21 -17.79
CA ASN A 112 13.07 11.00 -17.11
C ASN A 112 12.91 9.99 -15.96
N LYS A 113 13.46 8.80 -16.16
CA LYS A 113 13.39 7.69 -15.20
C LYS A 113 14.12 7.97 -13.89
N LEU A 114 15.13 8.83 -13.94
CA LEU A 114 15.84 9.27 -12.74
C LEU A 114 14.91 10.03 -11.79
N TRP A 115 14.06 10.90 -12.31
CA TRP A 115 13.05 11.58 -11.49
C TRP A 115 12.02 10.62 -10.89
N GLY A 116 11.67 9.57 -11.62
CA GLY A 116 10.83 8.49 -11.07
C GLY A 116 11.49 7.81 -9.87
N LEU A 117 12.78 7.51 -9.96
CA LEU A 117 13.55 6.95 -8.86
C LEU A 117 13.64 7.92 -7.67
N VAL A 118 13.99 9.19 -7.94
CA VAL A 118 14.06 10.24 -6.90
C VAL A 118 12.73 10.38 -6.17
N ALA A 119 11.60 10.38 -6.89
CA ALA A 119 10.28 10.46 -6.29
C ALA A 119 9.97 9.23 -5.41
N ALA A 120 10.26 8.02 -5.89
CA ALA A 120 10.07 6.80 -5.12
C ALA A 120 10.93 6.78 -3.84
N VAL A 121 12.20 7.21 -3.96
CA VAL A 121 13.12 7.33 -2.80
C VAL A 121 12.62 8.39 -1.82
N ALA A 122 12.15 9.53 -2.31
CA ALA A 122 11.62 10.61 -1.46
C ALA A 122 10.38 10.16 -0.67
N VAL A 123 9.46 9.42 -1.33
CA VAL A 123 8.27 8.87 -0.66
C VAL A 123 8.64 7.79 0.37
N ALA A 124 9.69 7.03 0.11
CA ALA A 124 10.18 6.01 1.04
C ALA A 124 11.12 6.56 2.12
N ALA A 125 11.32 7.88 2.19
CA ALA A 125 12.21 8.52 3.14
C ALA A 125 11.83 8.23 4.61
N PRO A 126 12.75 8.40 5.57
CA PRO A 126 12.64 7.88 6.94
C PRO A 126 11.36 8.20 7.73
N GLY A 127 10.71 9.31 7.43
CA GLY A 127 9.47 9.71 8.11
C GLY A 127 8.27 8.77 7.87
N TYR A 128 8.27 8.03 6.78
CA TYR A 128 7.20 7.09 6.42
C TYR A 128 7.46 5.66 6.88
N LYS A 129 8.64 5.36 7.43
CA LYS A 129 9.08 3.99 7.75
C LYS A 129 8.17 3.28 8.75
N LEU A 130 7.74 3.98 9.80
CA LEU A 130 6.94 3.38 10.86
C LEU A 130 5.53 3.02 10.36
N TYR A 131 4.93 3.89 9.55
CA TYR A 131 3.57 3.68 9.04
C TYR A 131 3.46 2.62 7.95
N ALA A 132 4.53 2.31 7.23
CA ALA A 132 4.51 1.33 6.15
C ALA A 132 4.24 -0.10 6.63
N LEU A 133 4.54 -0.41 7.90
CA LEU A 133 4.26 -1.70 8.54
C LEU A 133 2.94 -1.71 9.31
N ASP A 134 2.31 -0.55 9.51
CA ASP A 134 1.06 -0.50 10.26
C ASP A 134 -0.10 -1.00 9.40
N PHE A 135 -0.93 -1.85 10.00
CA PHE A 135 -2.19 -2.25 9.40
C PHE A 135 -3.22 -1.14 9.56
N ARG A 136 -3.17 -0.16 8.64
CA ARG A 136 -3.99 1.04 8.65
C ARG A 136 -4.70 1.23 7.31
N PRO A 137 -5.93 1.79 7.31
CA PRO A 137 -6.64 2.16 6.09
C PRO A 137 -5.83 3.09 5.18
N ASP A 138 -4.97 3.95 5.76
CA ASP A 138 -4.14 4.90 5.02
C ASP A 138 -3.22 4.21 4.01
N ASN A 139 -2.55 3.11 4.37
CA ASN A 139 -1.65 2.38 3.48
C ASN A 139 -2.40 1.78 2.29
N TYR A 140 -3.56 1.23 2.54
CA TYR A 140 -4.46 0.71 1.51
C TYR A 140 -4.97 1.84 0.61
N MET A 141 -5.43 2.95 1.20
CA MET A 141 -5.91 4.12 0.48
C MET A 141 -4.83 4.71 -0.42
N ILE A 142 -3.60 4.92 0.09
CA ILE A 142 -2.46 5.44 -0.69
C ILE A 142 -2.15 4.52 -1.87
N PHE A 143 -2.16 3.20 -1.66
CA PHE A 143 -1.96 2.23 -2.74
C PHE A 143 -3.04 2.37 -3.82
N CYS A 144 -4.30 2.45 -3.44
CA CYS A 144 -5.40 2.60 -4.37
C CYS A 144 -5.37 3.95 -5.10
N LEU A 145 -5.11 5.05 -4.38
CA LEU A 145 -5.00 6.39 -4.98
C LEU A 145 -3.85 6.47 -5.98
N THR A 146 -2.67 5.97 -5.64
CA THR A 146 -1.53 5.98 -6.57
C THR A 146 -1.78 5.10 -7.79
N GLY A 147 -2.48 3.98 -7.64
CA GLY A 147 -2.96 3.15 -8.74
C GLY A 147 -3.94 3.90 -9.64
N GLY A 148 -4.94 4.56 -9.05
CA GLY A 148 -5.92 5.37 -9.77
C GLY A 148 -5.28 6.51 -10.57
N ILE A 149 -4.36 7.25 -9.94
CA ILE A 149 -3.59 8.31 -10.60
C ILE A 149 -2.78 7.74 -11.77
N TYR A 150 -2.11 6.61 -11.60
CA TYR A 150 -1.33 5.98 -12.66
C TYR A 150 -2.20 5.63 -13.88
N TYR A 151 -3.34 4.98 -13.68
CA TYR A 151 -4.25 4.61 -14.77
C TYR A 151 -4.92 5.83 -15.41
N TYR A 152 -5.23 6.86 -14.63
CA TYR A 152 -5.76 8.13 -15.15
C TYR A 152 -4.76 8.84 -16.07
N PHE A 153 -3.50 8.96 -15.67
CA PHE A 153 -2.46 9.51 -16.51
C PHE A 153 -2.23 8.69 -17.78
N ARG A 154 -2.28 7.37 -17.67
CA ARG A 154 -2.23 6.51 -18.88
C ARG A 154 -3.40 6.76 -19.81
N TYR A 155 -4.60 6.97 -19.29
CA TYR A 155 -5.74 7.36 -20.10
C TYR A 155 -5.48 8.68 -20.81
N LEU A 156 -4.99 9.71 -20.14
CA LEU A 156 -4.67 11.01 -20.77
C LEU A 156 -3.68 10.85 -21.92
N LYS A 157 -2.70 9.95 -21.79
CA LYS A 157 -1.67 9.71 -22.80
C LYS A 157 -2.14 8.86 -23.98
N HIS A 158 -2.93 7.81 -23.71
CA HIS A 158 -3.26 6.79 -24.71
C HIS A 158 -4.73 6.81 -25.14
N GLN A 159 -5.59 7.58 -24.48
CA GLN A 159 -7.03 7.73 -24.72
C GLN A 159 -7.81 6.38 -24.77
N LYS A 160 -7.34 5.38 -24.00
CA LYS A 160 -8.00 4.07 -23.92
C LYS A 160 -9.04 4.06 -22.80
N THR A 161 -10.32 3.92 -23.14
CA THR A 161 -11.44 3.91 -22.18
C THR A 161 -11.25 2.91 -21.02
N GLY A 162 -10.67 1.73 -21.29
CA GLY A 162 -10.39 0.75 -20.25
C GLY A 162 -9.45 1.26 -19.15
N GLN A 163 -8.55 2.20 -19.46
CA GLN A 163 -7.67 2.83 -18.46
C GLN A 163 -8.43 3.83 -17.61
N LEU A 164 -9.40 4.55 -18.18
CA LEU A 164 -10.28 5.45 -17.44
C LEU A 164 -11.16 4.66 -16.47
N VAL A 165 -11.77 3.56 -16.94
CA VAL A 165 -12.57 2.66 -16.09
C VAL A 165 -11.73 2.10 -14.94
N ALA A 166 -10.50 1.65 -15.23
CA ALA A 166 -9.57 1.18 -14.21
C ALA A 166 -9.24 2.28 -13.20
N ALA A 167 -8.99 3.52 -13.64
CA ALA A 167 -8.72 4.64 -12.75
C ALA A 167 -9.88 4.90 -11.77
N PHE A 168 -11.12 4.96 -12.29
CA PHE A 168 -12.30 5.14 -11.43
C PHE A 168 -12.52 3.97 -10.48
N ALA A 169 -12.34 2.72 -10.94
CA ALA A 169 -12.42 1.56 -10.07
C ALA A 169 -11.43 1.66 -8.90
N TRP A 170 -10.18 2.05 -9.17
CA TRP A 170 -9.17 2.27 -8.14
C TRP A 170 -9.55 3.39 -7.17
N PHE A 171 -10.12 4.51 -7.66
CA PHE A 171 -10.56 5.60 -6.77
C PHE A 171 -11.76 5.20 -5.91
N ILE A 172 -12.71 4.44 -6.46
CA ILE A 172 -13.86 3.95 -5.69
C ILE A 172 -13.42 3.03 -4.55
N ILE A 173 -12.49 2.11 -4.80
CA ILE A 173 -12.02 1.19 -3.76
C ILE A 173 -11.03 1.83 -2.78
N ALA A 174 -10.57 3.07 -3.03
CA ALA A 174 -9.75 3.82 -2.09
C ALA A 174 -10.57 4.35 -0.89
N PHE A 175 -11.87 4.48 -1.05
CA PHE A 175 -12.82 5.01 -0.08
C PHE A 175 -13.98 4.05 0.19
#